data_817c909726b9c373b9ce6f2a6762ac36
#
_entry.id   817c909726b9c373b9ce6f2a6762ac36
#
_cell.length_a   1.000
_cell.length_b   1.000
_cell.length_c   1.000
_cell.angle_alpha   90.00
_cell.angle_beta   90.00
_cell.angle_gamma   90.00
#
_symmetry.space_group_name_H-M   'P 1'
#
loop_
_entity.id
_entity.type
_entity.pdbx_description
1 polymer ?
#
loop_
_entity_poly.entity_id
_entity_poly.type
_entity_poly.pdbx_seq_one_letter_code
_entity_poly.pdbx_strand_id
1 'polypeptide(L)'
;PNETVQVMTSGKDTPELGDFIIVNYDLMDKLQEKLIGLVPRMVILDECHYIKNSGSKNKPVKRTVATLNLCKFAPKILALSGTAIASRPKEFFNTLNLMRPEQFSSFWDFAQRYCDPWYDGWGWNFDGASYTKELNERTRDLCIRRLKSEVLPDLPPKTRTFIPVHLSKKDRSPYDIAQEEWDRRIEQAYVNGEKLPPGTMLNMLNDLRHICGQVKVNYAVDWITQYREQTGKPI
;
A
#
# COMPACT_ATOMS: atom_id res chain seq x y z
N PRO A 1 25.35 16.86 -20.15
CA PRO A 1 25.99 15.89 -19.25
C PRO A 1 25.16 14.62 -19.29
N ASN A 2 25.83 13.48 -19.60
CA ASN A 2 25.15 12.19 -19.58
C ASN A 2 25.12 11.72 -18.12
N GLU A 3 23.97 11.82 -17.50
CA GLU A 3 23.74 11.31 -16.14
C GLU A 3 23.78 9.77 -16.14
N THR A 4 24.42 9.19 -15.13
CA THR A 4 24.52 7.76 -14.94
C THR A 4 23.36 7.26 -14.09
N VAL A 5 22.62 6.28 -14.61
CA VAL A 5 21.50 5.65 -13.91
C VAL A 5 21.77 4.16 -13.75
N GLN A 6 21.76 3.68 -12.52
CA GLN A 6 21.86 2.25 -12.22
C GLN A 6 20.54 1.74 -11.62
N VAL A 7 20.02 0.63 -12.15
CA VAL A 7 18.79 -0.01 -11.65
C VAL A 7 19.17 -1.33 -10.96
N MET A 8 18.84 -1.45 -9.68
CA MET A 8 19.00 -2.70 -8.93
C MET A 8 17.84 -3.65 -9.20
N THR A 9 18.15 -4.82 -9.70
CA THR A 9 17.17 -5.86 -10.07
C THR A 9 17.22 -7.06 -9.11
N SER A 10 18.31 -7.18 -8.36
CA SER A 10 18.56 -8.30 -7.45
C SER A 10 19.23 -7.83 -6.15
N GLY A 11 18.96 -8.52 -5.06
CA GLY A 11 19.67 -8.29 -3.79
C GLY A 11 21.16 -8.69 -3.81
N LYS A 12 21.63 -9.28 -4.91
CA LYS A 12 23.07 -9.60 -5.12
C LYS A 12 23.81 -8.49 -5.85
N ASP A 13 23.09 -7.55 -6.44
CA ASP A 13 23.70 -6.45 -7.20
C ASP A 13 24.65 -5.63 -6.33
N THR A 14 25.64 -5.04 -6.96
CA THR A 14 26.57 -4.13 -6.31
C THR A 14 26.30 -2.74 -6.82
N PRO A 15 25.76 -1.84 -5.97
CA PRO A 15 25.58 -0.46 -6.35
C PRO A 15 26.92 0.23 -6.48
N GLU A 16 27.09 1.02 -7.54
CA GLU A 16 28.30 1.79 -7.84
C GLU A 16 28.00 3.28 -7.69
N LEU A 17 29.08 4.07 -7.52
CA LEU A 17 28.97 5.52 -7.47
C LEU A 17 28.46 6.04 -8.81
N GLY A 18 27.32 6.72 -8.81
CA GLY A 18 26.68 7.29 -9.98
C GLY A 18 25.75 8.42 -9.58
N ASP A 19 25.09 9.03 -10.58
CA ASP A 19 24.16 10.13 -10.31
C ASP A 19 22.87 9.65 -9.71
N PHE A 20 22.34 8.51 -10.20
CA PHE A 20 21.08 7.92 -9.73
C PHE A 20 21.18 6.41 -9.56
N ILE A 21 20.66 5.91 -8.44
CA ILE A 21 20.47 4.48 -8.18
C ILE A 21 19.00 4.24 -7.88
N ILE A 22 18.36 3.40 -8.69
CA ILE A 22 16.94 3.04 -8.55
C ILE A 22 16.85 1.65 -7.90
N VAL A 23 16.11 1.57 -6.77
CA VAL A 23 15.99 0.33 -5.98
C VAL A 23 14.54 0.10 -5.63
N ASN A 24 14.06 -1.13 -5.82
CA ASN A 24 12.75 -1.55 -5.31
C ASN A 24 12.79 -1.70 -3.79
N TYR A 25 11.72 -1.33 -3.09
CA TYR A 25 11.60 -1.49 -1.63
C TYR A 25 11.86 -2.92 -1.15
N ASP A 26 11.46 -3.93 -1.91
CA ASP A 26 11.64 -5.34 -1.52
C ASP A 26 13.11 -5.80 -1.56
N LEU A 27 13.99 -5.04 -2.21
CA LEU A 27 15.43 -5.29 -2.22
C LEU A 27 16.19 -4.57 -1.11
N MET A 28 15.55 -3.64 -0.40
CA MET A 28 16.19 -2.77 0.59
C MET A 28 16.84 -3.55 1.75
N ASP A 29 16.20 -4.63 2.21
CA ASP A 29 16.75 -5.48 3.28
C ASP A 29 18.14 -6.03 2.94
N LYS A 30 18.43 -6.28 1.67
CA LYS A 30 19.69 -6.86 1.18
C LYS A 30 20.69 -5.81 0.74
N LEU A 31 20.25 -4.64 0.32
CA LEU A 31 21.09 -3.62 -0.31
C LEU A 31 21.39 -2.42 0.58
N GLN A 32 20.68 -2.23 1.70
CA GLN A 32 20.80 -1.04 2.54
C GLN A 32 22.25 -0.73 2.95
N GLU A 33 23.03 -1.71 3.38
CA GLU A 33 24.41 -1.50 3.85
C GLU A 33 25.32 -1.02 2.71
N LYS A 34 25.18 -1.62 1.53
CA LYS A 34 25.94 -1.23 0.35
C LYS A 34 25.57 0.20 -0.07
N LEU A 35 24.27 0.57 -0.03
CA LEU A 35 23.79 1.90 -0.35
C LEU A 35 24.23 2.95 0.67
N ILE A 36 24.23 2.62 1.96
CA ILE A 36 24.77 3.49 3.02
C ILE A 36 26.26 3.77 2.79
N GLY A 37 27.03 2.73 2.40
CA GLY A 37 28.44 2.89 2.07
C GLY A 37 28.76 3.87 0.94
N LEU A 38 27.80 4.15 0.05
CA LEU A 38 27.92 5.15 -0.99
C LEU A 38 27.62 6.59 -0.53
N VAL A 39 27.17 6.76 0.72
CA VAL A 39 26.85 8.06 1.33
C VAL A 39 25.91 8.88 0.44
N PRO A 40 24.66 8.45 0.25
CA PRO A 40 23.73 9.11 -0.67
C PRO A 40 23.47 10.55 -0.25
N ARG A 41 23.53 11.48 -1.19
CA ARG A 41 23.26 12.91 -0.94
C ARG A 41 21.77 13.21 -0.77
N MET A 42 20.92 12.36 -1.33
CA MET A 42 19.47 12.47 -1.26
C MET A 42 18.84 11.08 -1.42
N VAL A 43 17.75 10.84 -0.67
CA VAL A 43 16.88 9.68 -0.88
C VAL A 43 15.51 10.16 -1.31
N ILE A 44 15.04 9.64 -2.43
CA ILE A 44 13.68 9.89 -2.94
C ILE A 44 12.87 8.61 -2.70
N LEU A 45 11.81 8.74 -1.92
CA LEU A 45 10.87 7.65 -1.62
C LEU A 45 9.62 7.83 -2.48
N ASP A 46 9.60 7.15 -3.63
CA ASP A 46 8.40 7.12 -4.45
C ASP A 46 7.38 6.16 -3.83
N GLU A 47 6.10 6.54 -3.87
CA GLU A 47 5.03 5.83 -3.17
C GLU A 47 5.39 5.51 -1.71
N CYS A 48 5.77 6.54 -0.95
CA CYS A 48 6.26 6.40 0.43
C CYS A 48 5.28 5.69 1.38
N HIS A 49 4.02 5.46 0.98
CA HIS A 49 3.09 4.62 1.72
C HIS A 49 3.57 3.16 1.88
N TYR A 50 4.55 2.70 1.10
CA TYR A 50 5.18 1.39 1.29
C TYR A 50 5.95 1.27 2.61
N ILE A 51 6.38 2.39 3.22
CA ILE A 51 7.06 2.39 4.52
C ILE A 51 6.13 2.70 5.70
N LYS A 52 4.82 2.71 5.52
CA LYS A 52 3.81 3.05 6.54
C LYS A 52 3.82 2.15 7.78
N ASN A 53 4.28 0.91 7.65
CA ASN A 53 4.27 -0.08 8.72
C ASN A 53 5.66 -0.64 8.96
N SER A 54 6.18 -0.44 10.15
CA SER A 54 7.47 -1.00 10.60
C SER A 54 7.34 -2.41 11.18
N GLY A 55 6.13 -2.89 11.40
CA GLY A 55 5.88 -4.13 12.13
C GLY A 55 6.04 -3.97 13.64
N SER A 56 6.16 -5.09 14.34
CA SER A 56 6.46 -5.11 15.77
C SER A 56 7.94 -5.37 16.02
N LYS A 57 8.40 -5.14 17.27
CA LYS A 57 9.79 -5.42 17.67
C LYS A 57 10.20 -6.87 17.37
N ASN A 58 9.28 -7.82 17.55
CA ASN A 58 9.54 -9.26 17.34
C ASN A 58 9.28 -9.69 15.88
N LYS A 59 8.58 -8.91 15.10
CA LYS A 59 8.24 -9.19 13.69
C LYS A 59 8.32 -7.91 12.87
N PRO A 60 9.53 -7.39 12.61
CA PRO A 60 9.71 -6.16 11.84
C PRO A 60 9.39 -6.39 10.36
N VAL A 61 8.87 -5.36 9.71
CA VAL A 61 8.75 -5.32 8.24
C VAL A 61 10.10 -4.91 7.68
N LYS A 62 10.90 -5.88 7.26
CA LYS A 62 12.30 -5.72 6.89
C LYS A 62 12.55 -4.61 5.88
N ARG A 63 11.78 -4.54 4.78
CA ARG A 63 11.90 -3.48 3.78
C ARG A 63 11.73 -2.08 4.37
N THR A 64 10.75 -1.91 5.27
CA THR A 64 10.50 -0.62 5.94
C THR A 64 11.68 -0.24 6.82
N VAL A 65 12.10 -1.16 7.69
CA VAL A 65 13.22 -0.91 8.61
C VAL A 65 14.49 -0.57 7.84
N ALA A 66 14.80 -1.32 6.79
CA ALA A 66 15.97 -1.07 5.94
C ALA A 66 15.91 0.29 5.24
N THR A 67 14.74 0.66 4.70
CA THR A 67 14.55 1.97 4.07
C THR A 67 14.69 3.10 5.06
N LEU A 68 14.05 3.00 6.23
CA LEU A 68 14.18 4.00 7.29
C LEU A 68 15.62 4.14 7.77
N ASN A 69 16.36 3.02 7.83
CA ASN A 69 17.78 3.04 8.20
C ASN A 69 18.63 3.78 7.15
N LEU A 70 18.48 3.48 5.86
CA LEU A 70 19.17 4.22 4.79
C LEU A 70 18.90 5.73 4.89
N CYS A 71 17.65 6.12 5.10
CA CYS A 71 17.26 7.53 5.18
C CYS A 71 17.97 8.32 6.29
N LYS A 72 18.38 7.66 7.38
CA LYS A 72 19.12 8.33 8.46
C LYS A 72 20.52 8.82 8.04
N PHE A 73 21.08 8.24 6.99
CA PHE A 73 22.41 8.59 6.47
C PHE A 73 22.33 9.58 5.30
N ALA A 74 21.13 9.93 4.85
CA ALA A 74 20.95 10.90 3.77
C ALA A 74 20.59 12.28 4.33
N PRO A 75 21.33 13.33 3.96
CA PRO A 75 21.06 14.69 4.45
C PRO A 75 19.76 15.29 3.87
N LYS A 76 19.23 14.73 2.81
CA LYS A 76 17.98 15.17 2.17
C LYS A 76 17.08 13.99 1.88
N ILE A 77 15.81 14.14 2.22
CA ILE A 77 14.78 13.14 1.95
C ILE A 77 13.61 13.82 1.24
N LEU A 78 13.13 13.20 0.17
CA LEU A 78 11.90 13.58 -0.52
C LEU A 78 10.96 12.37 -0.53
N ALA A 79 9.79 12.51 0.08
CA ALA A 79 8.76 11.47 0.10
C ALA A 79 7.60 11.86 -0.83
N LEU A 80 7.31 11.01 -1.80
CA LEU A 80 6.27 11.21 -2.81
C LEU A 80 5.16 10.17 -2.58
N SER A 81 3.91 10.59 -2.63
CA SER A 81 2.77 9.67 -2.61
C SER A 81 1.50 10.38 -3.06
N GLY A 82 0.67 9.69 -3.82
CA GLY A 82 -0.70 10.11 -4.09
C GLY A 82 -1.63 9.98 -2.87
N THR A 83 -1.21 9.19 -1.86
CA THR A 83 -2.00 8.85 -0.66
C THR A 83 -1.10 8.79 0.57
N ALA A 84 -0.58 9.94 1.00
CA ALA A 84 0.33 10.02 2.17
C ALA A 84 -0.32 9.47 3.46
N ILE A 85 -1.63 9.74 3.63
CA ILE A 85 -2.47 9.11 4.65
C ILE A 85 -3.56 8.34 3.88
N ALA A 86 -3.35 7.03 3.71
CA ALA A 86 -4.30 6.20 2.96
C ALA A 86 -5.62 6.05 3.73
N SER A 87 -5.57 5.78 5.04
CA SER A 87 -6.75 5.51 5.86
C SER A 87 -6.64 6.00 7.30
N ARG A 88 -5.46 6.00 7.90
CA ARG A 88 -5.27 6.18 9.36
C ARG A 88 -4.05 7.02 9.67
N PRO A 89 -4.09 7.91 10.69
CA PRO A 89 -2.95 8.75 11.07
C PRO A 89 -1.67 7.96 11.35
N LYS A 90 -1.78 6.76 11.95
CA LYS A 90 -0.62 5.91 12.25
C LYS A 90 0.25 5.58 11.03
N GLU A 91 -0.35 5.54 9.84
CA GLU A 91 0.35 5.22 8.60
C GLU A 91 1.31 6.34 8.17
N PHE A 92 1.09 7.55 8.67
CA PHE A 92 1.93 8.70 8.37
C PHE A 92 3.12 8.86 9.31
N PHE A 93 3.11 8.18 10.45
CA PHE A 93 4.13 8.35 11.50
C PHE A 93 5.57 8.15 10.98
N ASN A 94 5.85 7.07 10.26
CA ASN A 94 7.21 6.80 9.77
C ASN A 94 7.74 7.92 8.88
N THR A 95 6.90 8.46 8.00
CA THR A 95 7.26 9.58 7.13
C THR A 95 7.51 10.85 7.95
N LEU A 96 6.66 11.14 8.93
CA LEU A 96 6.85 12.31 9.81
C LEU A 96 8.09 12.19 10.68
N ASN A 97 8.36 11.01 11.22
CA ASN A 97 9.56 10.76 12.00
C ASN A 97 10.85 10.95 11.18
N LEU A 98 10.82 10.58 9.87
CA LEU A 98 11.94 10.87 8.97
C LEU A 98 12.12 12.37 8.71
N MET A 99 11.02 13.11 8.53
CA MET A 99 11.07 14.53 8.18
C MET A 99 11.38 15.43 9.37
N ARG A 100 10.86 15.09 10.56
CA ARG A 100 11.02 15.84 11.82
C ARG A 100 11.13 14.90 13.02
N PRO A 101 12.27 14.22 13.16
CA PRO A 101 12.48 13.26 14.26
C PRO A 101 12.37 13.91 15.63
N GLU A 102 12.70 15.19 15.78
CA GLU A 102 12.59 15.94 17.02
C GLU A 102 11.14 16.18 17.47
N GLN A 103 10.21 16.29 16.53
CA GLN A 103 8.78 16.52 16.84
C GLN A 103 7.97 15.22 16.88
N PHE A 104 8.37 14.22 16.13
CA PHE A 104 7.69 12.94 15.99
C PHE A 104 8.62 11.78 16.37
N SER A 105 9.28 11.89 17.54
CA SER A 105 10.29 10.92 17.99
C SER A 105 9.72 9.59 18.45
N SER A 106 8.52 9.59 19.05
CA SER A 106 7.89 8.43 19.67
C SER A 106 6.58 8.08 18.99
N PHE A 107 6.49 6.83 18.51
CA PHE A 107 5.23 6.31 17.96
C PHE A 107 4.11 6.28 19.00
N TRP A 108 4.45 5.97 20.26
CA TRP A 108 3.45 5.89 21.33
C TRP A 108 2.81 7.25 21.59
N ASP A 109 3.61 8.31 21.74
CA ASP A 109 3.10 9.66 21.99
C ASP A 109 2.27 10.16 20.79
N PHE A 110 2.76 9.90 19.57
CA PHE A 110 2.02 10.19 18.35
C PHE A 110 0.69 9.45 18.30
N ALA A 111 0.70 8.16 18.61
CA ALA A 111 -0.49 7.31 18.53
C ALA A 111 -1.51 7.69 19.61
N GLN A 112 -1.08 7.99 20.83
CA GLN A 112 -1.96 8.48 21.89
C GLN A 112 -2.66 9.80 21.51
N ARG A 113 -1.96 10.68 20.81
CA ARG A 113 -2.52 11.98 20.42
C ARG A 113 -3.41 11.89 19.19
N TYR A 114 -3.00 11.12 18.16
CA TYR A 114 -3.61 11.20 16.84
C TYR A 114 -4.36 9.95 16.37
N CYS A 115 -4.21 8.81 17.06
CA CYS A 115 -4.75 7.53 16.60
C CYS A 115 -5.92 7.00 17.45
N ASP A 116 -6.44 7.80 18.40
CA ASP A 116 -7.56 7.39 19.26
C ASP A 116 -7.41 5.94 19.77
N PRO A 117 -6.37 5.66 20.60
CA PRO A 117 -5.99 4.30 20.95
C PRO A 117 -6.99 3.69 21.93
N TRP A 118 -7.28 2.40 21.75
CA TRP A 118 -8.08 1.62 22.68
C TRP A 118 -7.47 0.23 22.90
N TYR A 119 -7.70 -0.33 24.08
CA TYR A 119 -7.21 -1.67 24.44
C TYR A 119 -8.31 -2.70 24.20
N ASP A 120 -8.02 -3.69 23.37
CA ASP A 120 -9.02 -4.71 22.97
C ASP A 120 -9.03 -5.97 23.85
N GLY A 121 -8.25 -5.96 24.95
CA GLY A 121 -8.05 -7.11 25.82
C GLY A 121 -6.81 -7.95 25.49
N TRP A 122 -6.28 -7.80 24.28
CA TRP A 122 -5.09 -8.51 23.78
C TRP A 122 -3.94 -7.54 23.45
N GLY A 123 -4.28 -6.32 23.09
CA GLY A 123 -3.30 -5.30 22.72
C GLY A 123 -3.92 -3.93 22.48
N TRP A 124 -3.03 -2.96 22.24
CA TRP A 124 -3.44 -1.62 21.87
C TRP A 124 -3.79 -1.56 20.37
N ASN A 125 -4.97 -1.07 20.08
CA ASN A 125 -5.41 -0.74 18.74
C ASN A 125 -5.20 0.76 18.50
N PHE A 126 -4.58 1.09 17.36
CA PHE A 126 -4.26 2.46 16.93
C PHE A 126 -4.93 2.80 15.59
N ASP A 127 -6.06 2.19 15.29
CA ASP A 127 -6.74 2.32 14.01
C ASP A 127 -7.69 3.52 13.93
N GLY A 128 -7.88 4.21 15.04
CA GLY A 128 -8.69 5.42 15.13
C GLY A 128 -7.99 6.68 14.61
N ALA A 129 -8.70 7.81 14.74
CA ALA A 129 -8.21 9.12 14.35
C ALA A 129 -8.73 10.20 15.30
N SER A 130 -7.83 10.96 15.89
CA SER A 130 -8.12 12.10 16.78
C SER A 130 -7.23 13.29 16.43
N TYR A 131 -7.63 14.48 16.83
CA TYR A 131 -6.88 15.72 16.63
C TYR A 131 -6.31 15.94 15.22
N THR A 132 -7.03 15.50 14.19
CA THR A 132 -6.57 15.51 12.79
C THR A 132 -6.33 16.92 12.25
N LYS A 133 -7.06 17.94 12.75
CA LYS A 133 -6.83 19.35 12.41
C LYS A 133 -5.47 19.83 12.92
N GLU A 134 -5.15 19.54 14.19
CA GLU A 134 -3.85 19.85 14.78
C GLU A 134 -2.70 19.17 14.03
N LEU A 135 -2.85 17.88 13.69
CA LEU A 135 -1.85 17.17 12.92
C LEU A 135 -1.62 17.82 11.55
N ASN A 136 -2.69 18.23 10.88
CA ASN A 136 -2.61 18.93 9.60
C ASN A 136 -1.87 20.29 9.73
N GLU A 137 -2.17 21.06 10.76
CA GLU A 137 -1.49 22.33 11.04
C GLU A 137 -0.01 22.13 11.32
N ARG A 138 0.34 21.16 12.15
CA ARG A 138 1.74 20.82 12.50
C ARG A 138 2.58 20.27 11.36
N THR A 139 1.93 19.74 10.32
CA THR A 139 2.62 19.14 9.16
C THR A 139 2.50 19.97 7.89
N ARG A 140 1.81 21.10 7.95
CA ARG A 140 1.49 21.94 6.79
C ARG A 140 2.73 22.46 6.05
N ASP A 141 3.79 22.76 6.76
CA ASP A 141 5.06 23.25 6.20
C ASP A 141 5.96 22.11 5.68
N LEU A 142 5.65 20.86 6.02
CA LEU A 142 6.35 19.66 5.54
C LEU A 142 5.73 19.07 4.28
N CYS A 143 4.44 19.33 4.03
CA CYS A 143 3.66 18.63 3.04
C CYS A 143 3.10 19.59 1.99
N ILE A 144 3.39 19.32 0.73
CA ILE A 144 2.73 19.99 -0.39
C ILE A 144 1.66 19.03 -0.92
N ARG A 145 0.39 19.39 -0.74
CA ARG A 145 -0.75 18.65 -1.28
C ARG A 145 -1.47 19.49 -2.31
N ARG A 146 -1.63 18.95 -3.51
CA ARG A 146 -2.42 19.57 -4.58
C ARG A 146 -3.54 18.63 -4.99
N LEU A 147 -4.77 19.10 -5.01
CA LEU A 147 -5.91 18.34 -5.49
C LEU A 147 -6.02 18.47 -7.00
N LYS A 148 -6.41 17.39 -7.69
CA LYS A 148 -6.61 17.42 -9.15
C LYS A 148 -7.63 18.49 -9.57
N SER A 149 -8.67 18.70 -8.77
CA SER A 149 -9.68 19.76 -8.99
C SER A 149 -9.12 21.18 -8.95
N GLU A 150 -7.99 21.40 -8.27
CA GLU A 150 -7.36 22.72 -8.12
C GLU A 150 -6.34 22.99 -9.22
N VAL A 151 -5.61 21.94 -9.65
CA VAL A 151 -4.46 22.10 -10.56
C VAL A 151 -4.73 21.66 -12.00
N LEU A 152 -5.83 20.97 -12.23
CA LEU A 152 -6.23 20.44 -13.53
C LEU A 152 -7.72 20.76 -13.80
N PRO A 153 -8.09 22.03 -13.96
CA PRO A 153 -9.50 22.42 -14.15
C PRO A 153 -10.10 21.87 -15.45
N ASP A 154 -9.25 21.57 -16.43
CA ASP A 154 -9.68 21.04 -17.75
C ASP A 154 -9.99 19.53 -17.72
N LEU A 155 -9.73 18.83 -16.59
CA LEU A 155 -10.11 17.43 -16.47
C LEU A 155 -11.64 17.28 -16.43
N PRO A 156 -12.20 16.41 -17.28
CA PRO A 156 -13.63 16.13 -17.21
C PRO A 156 -14.02 15.52 -15.87
N PRO A 157 -15.26 15.75 -15.40
CA PRO A 157 -15.72 15.19 -14.14
C PRO A 157 -15.64 13.64 -14.18
N LYS A 158 -15.15 13.07 -13.10
CA LYS A 158 -15.08 11.61 -12.96
C LYS A 158 -16.47 11.05 -12.77
N THR A 159 -16.93 10.24 -13.71
CA THR A 159 -18.16 9.47 -13.60
C THR A 159 -17.85 8.03 -13.17
N ARG A 160 -18.73 7.46 -12.35
CA ARG A 160 -18.67 6.04 -11.98
C ARG A 160 -19.98 5.40 -12.38
N THR A 161 -19.90 4.39 -13.24
CA THR A 161 -21.07 3.63 -13.69
C THR A 161 -20.90 2.18 -13.27
N PHE A 162 -21.92 1.62 -12.63
CA PHE A 162 -21.98 0.21 -12.33
C PHE A 162 -22.65 -0.53 -13.48
N ILE A 163 -21.92 -1.44 -14.10
CA ILE A 163 -22.41 -2.24 -15.21
C ILE A 163 -22.69 -3.64 -14.69
N PRO A 164 -23.96 -4.04 -14.55
CA PRO A 164 -24.30 -5.38 -14.15
C PRO A 164 -23.91 -6.37 -15.24
N VAL A 165 -23.21 -7.43 -14.87
CA VAL A 165 -22.85 -8.53 -15.77
C VAL A 165 -23.71 -9.72 -15.41
N HIS A 166 -24.55 -10.16 -16.34
CA HIS A 166 -25.37 -11.37 -16.22
C HIS A 166 -24.57 -12.56 -16.78
N LEU A 167 -24.02 -13.37 -15.87
CA LEU A 167 -23.24 -14.55 -16.24
C LEU A 167 -24.17 -15.64 -16.80
N SER A 168 -23.72 -16.31 -17.88
CA SER A 168 -24.33 -17.55 -18.35
C SER A 168 -24.17 -18.66 -17.30
N LYS A 169 -24.97 -19.71 -17.35
CA LYS A 169 -24.80 -20.89 -16.47
C LYS A 169 -23.39 -21.47 -16.56
N LYS A 170 -22.83 -21.52 -17.78
CA LYS A 170 -21.47 -22.00 -18.03
C LYS A 170 -20.41 -21.13 -17.35
N ASP A 171 -20.53 -19.82 -17.45
CA ASP A 171 -19.54 -18.88 -16.90
C ASP A 171 -19.64 -18.79 -15.39
N ARG A 172 -20.83 -19.03 -14.82
CA ARG A 172 -21.06 -19.05 -13.38
C ARG A 172 -20.58 -20.35 -12.71
N SER A 173 -20.57 -21.46 -13.45
CA SER A 173 -20.25 -22.79 -12.92
C SER A 173 -18.94 -22.86 -12.11
N PRO A 174 -17.81 -22.27 -12.54
CA PRO A 174 -16.57 -22.30 -11.72
C PRO A 174 -16.73 -21.65 -10.35
N TYR A 175 -17.53 -20.59 -10.27
CA TYR A 175 -17.81 -19.92 -9.00
C TYR A 175 -18.70 -20.81 -8.11
N ASP A 176 -19.77 -21.36 -8.64
CA ASP A 176 -20.70 -22.22 -7.90
C ASP A 176 -19.97 -23.46 -7.36
N ILE A 177 -19.13 -24.13 -8.17
CA ILE A 177 -18.32 -25.27 -7.73
C ILE A 177 -17.38 -24.89 -6.60
N ALA A 178 -16.65 -23.78 -6.71
CA ALA A 178 -15.74 -23.34 -5.67
C ALA A 178 -16.48 -22.98 -4.38
N GLN A 179 -17.65 -22.36 -4.47
CA GLN A 179 -18.49 -22.06 -3.31
C GLN A 179 -18.95 -23.34 -2.61
N GLU A 180 -19.47 -24.31 -3.36
CA GLU A 180 -19.90 -25.62 -2.82
C GLU A 180 -18.75 -26.38 -2.16
N GLU A 181 -17.54 -26.32 -2.70
CA GLU A 181 -16.36 -26.93 -2.07
C GLU A 181 -16.01 -26.28 -0.75
N TRP A 182 -16.06 -24.95 -0.67
CA TRP A 182 -15.81 -24.23 0.58
C TRP A 182 -16.90 -24.50 1.61
N ASP A 183 -18.17 -24.50 1.22
CA ASP A 183 -19.30 -24.79 2.11
C ASP A 183 -19.17 -26.20 2.69
N ARG A 184 -18.80 -27.19 1.88
CA ARG A 184 -18.54 -28.56 2.32
C ARG A 184 -17.39 -28.65 3.32
N ARG A 185 -16.28 -27.94 3.10
CA ARG A 185 -15.14 -27.92 4.03
C ARG A 185 -15.53 -27.33 5.38
N ILE A 186 -16.30 -26.26 5.36
CA ILE A 186 -16.77 -25.58 6.59
C ILE A 186 -17.73 -26.50 7.33
N GLU A 187 -18.67 -27.12 6.66
CA GLU A 187 -19.63 -28.06 7.24
C GLU A 187 -18.96 -29.29 7.85
N GLN A 188 -17.99 -29.90 7.13
CA GLN A 188 -17.23 -31.03 7.66
C GLN A 188 -16.46 -30.67 8.93
N ALA A 189 -15.79 -29.52 8.98
CA ALA A 189 -15.10 -29.07 10.17
C ALA A 189 -16.08 -28.88 11.34
N TYR A 190 -17.25 -28.31 11.08
CA TYR A 190 -18.28 -28.15 12.10
C TYR A 190 -18.80 -29.49 12.64
N VAL A 191 -19.10 -30.44 11.75
CA VAL A 191 -19.56 -31.79 12.12
C VAL A 191 -18.52 -32.56 12.95
N ASN A 192 -17.23 -32.40 12.57
CA ASN A 192 -16.12 -33.05 13.28
C ASN A 192 -15.74 -32.34 14.58
N GLY A 193 -16.33 -31.20 14.90
CA GLY A 193 -15.94 -30.39 16.07
C GLY A 193 -14.56 -29.75 15.92
N GLU A 194 -14.05 -29.65 14.69
CA GLU A 194 -12.73 -29.07 14.40
C GLU A 194 -12.82 -27.54 14.31
N LYS A 195 -11.81 -26.85 14.85
CA LYS A 195 -11.68 -25.41 14.67
C LYS A 195 -11.10 -25.12 13.30
N LEU A 196 -11.80 -24.32 12.51
CA LEU A 196 -11.26 -23.82 11.26
C LEU A 196 -9.93 -23.04 11.49
N PRO A 197 -8.89 -23.27 10.68
CA PRO A 197 -7.66 -22.51 10.78
C PRO A 197 -7.89 -21.00 10.67
N PRO A 198 -7.12 -20.16 11.41
CA PRO A 198 -7.22 -18.72 11.28
C PRO A 198 -7.06 -18.28 9.82
N GLY A 199 -7.94 -17.41 9.35
CA GLY A 199 -7.88 -16.90 7.97
C GLY A 199 -8.64 -17.73 6.93
N THR A 200 -9.25 -18.89 7.30
CA THR A 200 -10.01 -19.73 6.36
C THR A 200 -11.07 -18.93 5.60
N MET A 201 -11.86 -18.10 6.28
CA MET A 201 -12.89 -17.27 5.64
C MET A 201 -12.28 -16.23 4.69
N LEU A 202 -11.13 -15.67 5.03
CA LEU A 202 -10.43 -14.72 4.15
C LEU A 202 -9.89 -15.42 2.89
N ASN A 203 -9.37 -16.64 3.03
CA ASN A 203 -8.92 -17.45 1.89
C ASN A 203 -10.09 -17.77 0.96
N MET A 204 -11.23 -18.22 1.51
CA MET A 204 -12.46 -18.45 0.75
C MET A 204 -12.87 -17.19 -0.04
N LEU A 205 -12.95 -16.04 0.61
CA LEU A 205 -13.31 -14.80 -0.05
C LEU A 205 -12.34 -14.41 -1.16
N ASN A 206 -11.04 -14.63 -0.96
CA ASN A 206 -10.03 -14.34 -1.96
C ASN A 206 -10.16 -15.28 -3.16
N ASP A 207 -10.34 -16.59 -2.95
CA ASP A 207 -10.52 -17.56 -4.02
C ASP A 207 -11.76 -17.24 -4.87
N LEU A 208 -12.90 -16.99 -4.22
CA LEU A 208 -14.14 -16.62 -4.91
C LEU A 208 -14.00 -15.29 -5.68
N ARG A 209 -13.29 -14.32 -5.12
CA ARG A 209 -13.00 -13.05 -5.82
C ARG A 209 -12.12 -13.25 -7.05
N HIS A 210 -11.10 -14.11 -6.96
CA HIS A 210 -10.24 -14.43 -8.11
C HIS A 210 -11.03 -15.09 -9.25
N ILE A 211 -11.83 -16.11 -8.92
CA ILE A 211 -12.69 -16.78 -9.90
C ILE A 211 -13.69 -15.79 -10.52
N CYS A 212 -14.35 -14.99 -9.69
CA CYS A 212 -15.27 -13.95 -10.15
C CYS A 212 -14.59 -12.92 -11.07
N GLY A 213 -13.34 -12.54 -10.75
CA GLY A 213 -12.52 -11.67 -11.59
C GLY A 213 -12.25 -12.28 -12.95
N GLN A 214 -11.78 -13.54 -13.00
CA GLN A 214 -11.48 -14.25 -14.24
C GLN A 214 -12.70 -14.40 -15.15
N VAL A 215 -13.83 -14.77 -14.58
CA VAL A 215 -15.08 -14.93 -15.33
C VAL A 215 -15.55 -13.61 -15.97
N LYS A 216 -15.30 -12.49 -15.31
CA LYS A 216 -15.74 -11.16 -15.80
C LYS A 216 -14.82 -10.55 -16.87
N VAL A 217 -13.63 -11.10 -17.10
CA VAL A 217 -12.64 -10.50 -18.03
C VAL A 217 -13.23 -10.32 -19.43
N ASN A 218 -13.82 -11.38 -20.00
CA ASN A 218 -14.36 -11.31 -21.35
C ASN A 218 -15.49 -10.27 -21.46
N TYR A 219 -16.39 -10.25 -20.50
CA TYR A 219 -17.48 -9.26 -20.45
C TYR A 219 -16.96 -7.81 -20.34
N ALA A 220 -15.88 -7.62 -19.57
CA ALA A 220 -15.26 -6.31 -19.46
C ALA A 220 -14.60 -5.88 -20.76
N VAL A 221 -13.90 -6.80 -21.44
CA VAL A 221 -13.27 -6.54 -22.74
C VAL A 221 -14.32 -6.21 -23.79
N ASP A 222 -15.40 -6.97 -23.88
CA ASP A 222 -16.49 -6.74 -24.83
C ASP A 222 -17.13 -5.37 -24.58
N TRP A 223 -17.40 -5.04 -23.32
CA TRP A 223 -17.97 -3.74 -22.99
C TRP A 223 -17.02 -2.57 -23.33
N ILE A 224 -15.73 -2.72 -23.02
CA ILE A 224 -14.69 -1.71 -23.36
C ILE A 224 -14.64 -1.50 -24.87
N THR A 225 -14.65 -2.58 -25.64
CA THR A 225 -14.60 -2.53 -27.10
C THR A 225 -15.82 -1.80 -27.65
N GLN A 226 -17.02 -2.18 -27.23
CA GLN A 226 -18.26 -1.55 -27.66
C GLN A 226 -18.30 -0.06 -27.27
N TYR A 227 -17.88 0.28 -26.04
CA TYR A 227 -17.83 1.66 -25.60
C TYR A 227 -16.91 2.53 -26.47
N ARG A 228 -15.71 1.99 -26.81
CA ARG A 228 -14.75 2.71 -27.68
C ARG A 228 -15.29 2.88 -29.09
N GLU A 229 -15.92 1.87 -29.66
CA GLU A 229 -16.53 1.92 -30.99
C GLU A 229 -17.66 2.95 -31.05
N GLN A 230 -18.50 3.02 -30.02
CA GLN A 230 -19.64 3.94 -29.97
C GLN A 230 -19.25 5.40 -29.66
N THR A 231 -18.25 5.60 -28.83
CA THR A 231 -17.91 6.94 -28.32
C THR A 231 -16.66 7.56 -28.93
N GLY A 232 -15.75 6.74 -29.47
CA GLY A 232 -14.41 7.16 -29.91
C GLY A 232 -13.52 7.69 -28.79
N LYS A 233 -13.95 7.58 -27.52
CA LYS A 233 -13.25 8.13 -26.36
C LYS A 233 -12.32 7.09 -25.71
N PRO A 234 -11.17 7.51 -25.17
CA PRO A 234 -10.37 6.67 -24.28
C PRO A 234 -11.14 6.39 -22.98
N ILE A 235 -10.86 5.24 -22.37
CA ILE A 235 -11.43 4.83 -21.08
C ILE A 235 -10.45 5.16 -19.96
#